data_bef045182fa7bc64f46280543ca9f6f8
#
_entry.id   bef045182fa7bc64f46280543ca9f6f8
#
_cell.length_a   1.000
_cell.length_b   1.000
_cell.length_c   1.000
_cell.angle_alpha   90.00
_cell.angle_beta   90.00
_cell.angle_gamma   90.00
#
_symmetry.space_group_name_H-M   'P 1'
#
loop_
_entity.id
_entity.type
_entity.pdbx_description
1 polymer ?
#
loop_
_entity_poly.entity_id
_entity_poly.type
_entity_poly.pdbx_seq_one_letter_code
_entity_poly.pdbx_strand_id
1 'polypeptide(L)'
;FSRSIPSWNQLPARLNKGGSQQSYRWNKRGPYNVGGRTRAMAIDISDATDNTVLAGGVSGGMWRTVDGGATWTKATKSEQFHSVTTLAQDLRTGHTSTWYYGTGELRGNSAGASGAPFRGDGIYKSTDSGKSWSILSSTSTNKPQIFDSNFNYVWTLQVAPSNGYVIAATYNGIKRSIDGGDTWTDILKPSTGVSSYSDVIVHGSAIYATMS
;
A
#
# COMPACT_ATOMS: atom_id res chain seq x y z
N PHE A 1 -9.47 -32.69 -2.39
CA PHE A 1 -8.51 -32.80 -1.28
C PHE A 1 -8.72 -31.62 -0.35
N SER A 2 -9.53 -31.82 0.71
CA SER A 2 -9.69 -30.85 1.78
C SER A 2 -8.49 -31.00 2.73
N ARG A 3 -7.55 -30.09 2.70
CA ARG A 3 -6.56 -29.96 3.78
C ARG A 3 -7.17 -29.09 4.86
N SER A 4 -7.49 -29.70 6.00
CA SER A 4 -7.83 -28.96 7.21
C SER A 4 -6.66 -28.06 7.62
N ILE A 5 -6.93 -26.79 7.80
CA ILE A 5 -5.96 -25.84 8.36
C ILE A 5 -5.71 -26.28 9.81
N PRO A 6 -4.44 -26.54 10.22
CA PRO A 6 -4.14 -26.86 11.61
C PRO A 6 -4.64 -25.77 12.53
N SER A 7 -5.23 -26.14 13.67
CA SER A 7 -5.55 -25.16 14.72
C SER A 7 -4.27 -24.51 15.23
N TRP A 8 -4.33 -23.28 15.72
CA TRP A 8 -3.19 -22.51 16.23
C TRP A 8 -2.32 -23.28 17.26
N ASN A 9 -2.92 -24.25 17.94
CA ASN A 9 -2.25 -25.10 18.93
C ASN A 9 -1.39 -26.23 18.31
N GLN A 10 -1.44 -26.41 16.99
CA GLN A 10 -0.72 -27.47 16.26
C GLN A 10 0.42 -26.92 15.39
N LEU A 11 0.74 -25.63 15.50
CA LEU A 11 1.93 -25.09 14.86
C LEU A 11 3.18 -25.69 15.53
N PRO A 12 4.14 -26.20 14.76
CA PRO A 12 5.34 -26.79 15.32
C PRO A 12 6.10 -25.78 16.19
N ALA A 13 6.55 -26.21 17.36
CA ALA A 13 7.33 -25.43 18.32
C ALA A 13 8.70 -24.92 17.81
N ARG A 14 8.89 -24.84 16.50
CA ARG A 14 10.13 -24.39 15.85
C ARG A 14 10.38 -22.86 15.90
N LEU A 15 9.46 -22.09 16.48
CA LEU A 15 9.68 -20.66 16.74
C LEU A 15 10.35 -20.40 18.10
N ASN A 16 10.60 -21.42 18.90
CA ASN A 16 11.38 -21.33 20.13
C ASN A 16 12.87 -21.56 19.86
N LYS A 17 13.53 -20.70 19.11
CA LYS A 17 14.98 -20.54 19.25
C LYS A 17 15.22 -19.72 20.51
N GLY A 18 15.76 -20.37 21.56
CA GLY A 18 16.09 -19.89 22.87
C GLY A 18 16.51 -18.42 22.97
N GLY A 19 15.56 -17.57 23.07
CA GLY A 19 15.62 -16.19 23.49
C GLY A 19 14.45 -15.98 24.42
N SER A 20 14.60 -15.15 25.45
CA SER A 20 13.54 -14.76 26.37
C SER A 20 12.25 -14.55 25.59
N GLN A 21 11.17 -15.20 26.01
CA GLN A 21 9.84 -14.98 25.41
C GLN A 21 9.50 -13.50 25.59
N GLN A 22 9.68 -12.73 24.55
CA GLN A 22 9.18 -11.38 24.49
C GLN A 22 7.65 -11.50 24.39
N SER A 23 6.96 -11.23 25.49
CA SER A 23 5.51 -11.18 25.48
C SER A 23 5.08 -9.95 24.68
N TYR A 24 4.66 -10.15 23.44
CA TYR A 24 4.09 -9.07 22.63
C TYR A 24 2.73 -8.69 23.22
N ARG A 25 2.60 -7.44 23.59
CA ARG A 25 1.34 -6.85 24.05
C ARG A 25 0.78 -5.98 22.95
N TRP A 26 -0.37 -6.33 22.43
CA TRP A 26 -1.11 -5.48 21.50
C TRP A 26 -1.83 -4.38 22.27
N ASN A 27 -1.42 -3.15 22.08
CA ASN A 27 -2.08 -2.00 22.65
C ASN A 27 -2.78 -1.21 21.53
N LYS A 28 -4.01 -0.81 21.79
CA LYS A 28 -4.77 0.04 20.87
C LYS A 28 -4.15 1.44 20.87
N ARG A 29 -3.69 1.92 19.70
CA ARG A 29 -2.94 3.18 19.56
C ARG A 29 -3.65 4.25 18.74
N GLY A 30 -4.80 3.97 18.20
CA GLY A 30 -5.55 4.93 17.36
C GLY A 30 -5.16 4.86 15.87
N PRO A 31 -5.54 5.87 15.07
CA PRO A 31 -6.25 7.10 15.47
C PRO A 31 -7.67 6.84 15.97
N TYR A 32 -8.06 7.47 17.08
CA TYR A 32 -9.37 7.24 17.72
C TYR A 32 -10.46 8.21 17.25
N ASN A 33 -10.05 9.29 16.61
CA ASN A 33 -10.89 10.42 16.19
C ASN A 33 -11.20 10.43 14.71
N VAL A 34 -10.75 9.39 13.98
CA VAL A 34 -10.96 9.27 12.53
C VAL A 34 -11.74 8.00 12.27
N GLY A 35 -12.97 8.16 11.81
CA GLY A 35 -13.78 7.04 11.32
C GLY A 35 -13.25 6.57 9.97
N GLY A 36 -13.36 5.27 9.71
CA GLY A 36 -13.01 4.69 8.43
C GLY A 36 -12.20 3.41 8.54
N ARG A 37 -12.03 2.76 7.41
CA ARG A 37 -11.30 1.51 7.30
C ARG A 37 -9.84 1.80 6.89
N THR A 38 -8.89 1.42 7.74
CA THR A 38 -7.46 1.43 7.40
C THR A 38 -7.19 0.30 6.40
N ARG A 39 -6.57 0.63 5.29
CA ARG A 39 -6.25 -0.30 4.20
C ARG A 39 -4.75 -0.52 4.05
N ALA A 40 -3.95 0.50 4.33
CA ALA A 40 -2.50 0.44 4.23
C ALA A 40 -1.87 0.89 5.55
N MET A 41 -0.80 0.21 5.97
CA MET A 41 -0.01 0.58 7.12
C MET A 41 1.42 0.10 6.93
N ALA A 42 2.38 0.94 7.29
CA ALA A 42 3.80 0.58 7.29
C ALA A 42 4.57 1.33 8.37
N ILE A 43 5.59 0.69 8.92
CA ILE A 43 6.57 1.28 9.82
C ILE A 43 7.69 1.86 8.96
N ASP A 44 8.16 3.07 9.29
CA ASP A 44 9.29 3.69 8.62
C ASP A 44 10.59 3.02 9.06
N ILE A 45 11.24 2.28 8.17
CA ILE A 45 12.49 1.58 8.47
C ILE A 45 13.68 2.52 8.72
N SER A 46 13.57 3.81 8.40
CA SER A 46 14.60 4.80 8.70
C SER A 46 14.58 5.27 10.15
N ASP A 47 13.48 4.99 10.86
CA ASP A 47 13.34 5.29 12.28
C ASP A 47 13.78 4.08 13.10
N ALA A 48 14.99 4.15 13.66
CA ALA A 48 15.55 3.07 14.49
C ALA A 48 14.75 2.79 15.78
N THR A 49 13.79 3.63 16.12
CA THR A 49 12.91 3.46 17.29
C THR A 49 11.57 2.79 16.95
N ASP A 50 11.30 2.54 15.65
CA ASP A 50 10.04 1.98 15.13
C ASP A 50 8.78 2.78 15.55
N ASN A 51 8.95 4.05 15.96
CA ASN A 51 7.86 4.90 16.40
C ASN A 51 7.16 5.64 15.27
N THR A 52 7.83 5.73 14.11
CA THR A 52 7.24 6.36 12.92
C THR A 52 6.43 5.34 12.14
N VAL A 53 5.12 5.57 12.06
CA VAL A 53 4.17 4.71 11.32
C VAL A 53 3.31 5.57 10.41
N LEU A 54 3.09 5.09 9.20
CA LEU A 54 2.14 5.65 8.26
C LEU A 54 0.92 4.74 8.14
N ALA A 55 -0.27 5.33 8.11
CA ALA A 55 -1.54 4.62 7.98
C ALA A 55 -2.44 5.30 6.97
N GLY A 56 -2.90 4.54 5.98
CA GLY A 56 -3.79 4.98 4.92
C GLY A 56 -5.21 4.48 5.09
N GLY A 57 -6.18 5.39 5.08
CA GLY A 57 -7.60 5.07 5.13
C GLY A 57 -8.25 5.13 3.74
N VAL A 58 -9.23 4.25 3.51
CA VAL A 58 -9.97 4.18 2.24
C VAL A 58 -10.69 5.49 1.90
N SER A 59 -11.05 6.28 2.90
CA SER A 59 -11.69 7.58 2.74
C SER A 59 -11.11 8.65 3.68
N GLY A 60 -10.13 8.28 4.51
CA GLY A 60 -9.54 9.13 5.55
C GLY A 60 -8.24 9.83 5.14
N GLY A 61 -7.66 9.45 4.01
CA GLY A 61 -6.36 9.90 3.57
C GLY A 61 -5.20 9.24 4.30
N MET A 62 -4.02 9.84 4.19
CA MET A 62 -2.78 9.36 4.82
C MET A 62 -2.57 10.03 6.17
N TRP A 63 -2.22 9.25 7.17
CA TRP A 63 -1.91 9.66 8.53
C TRP A 63 -0.52 9.19 8.92
N ARG A 64 0.16 9.99 9.74
CA ARG A 64 1.51 9.71 10.22
C ARG A 64 1.60 9.95 11.71
N THR A 65 2.27 9.04 12.39
CA THR A 65 2.71 9.17 13.79
C THR A 65 4.24 9.13 13.87
N VAL A 66 4.81 9.69 14.93
CA VAL A 66 6.24 9.61 15.27
C VAL A 66 6.47 9.18 16.72
N ASP A 67 5.41 8.79 17.40
CA ASP A 67 5.39 8.45 18.82
C ASP A 67 4.73 7.08 19.09
N GLY A 68 4.85 6.18 18.14
CA GLY A 68 4.30 4.82 18.23
C GLY A 68 2.77 4.79 18.24
N GLY A 69 2.13 5.80 17.64
CA GLY A 69 0.67 5.89 17.53
C GLY A 69 -0.01 6.57 18.71
N ALA A 70 0.73 7.23 19.59
CA ALA A 70 0.12 8.02 20.66
C ALA A 70 -0.58 9.26 20.09
N THR A 71 0.03 9.92 19.10
CA THR A 71 -0.60 11.01 18.34
C THR A 71 -0.50 10.76 16.84
N TRP A 72 -1.46 11.29 16.09
CA TRP A 72 -1.51 11.14 14.63
C TRP A 72 -1.74 12.48 13.96
N THR A 73 -0.96 12.75 12.92
CA THR A 73 -1.09 13.93 12.08
C THR A 73 -1.53 13.51 10.68
N LYS A 74 -2.52 14.20 10.13
CA LYS A 74 -2.94 13.97 8.75
C LYS A 74 -1.89 14.51 7.80
N ALA A 75 -1.39 13.64 6.92
CA ALA A 75 -0.34 13.96 5.95
C ALA A 75 -0.88 14.33 4.56
N THR A 76 -2.14 13.97 4.25
CA THR A 76 -2.80 14.40 3.02
C THR A 76 -3.48 15.73 3.20
N LYS A 77 -3.35 16.61 2.19
CA LYS A 77 -4.06 17.88 2.10
C LYS A 77 -5.49 17.66 1.63
N SER A 78 -6.36 18.68 1.81
CA SER A 78 -7.78 18.62 1.45
C SER A 78 -8.04 18.39 -0.04
N GLU A 79 -7.15 18.89 -0.89
CA GLU A 79 -7.24 18.79 -2.35
C GLU A 79 -6.69 17.48 -2.91
N GLN A 80 -6.06 16.66 -2.07
CA GLN A 80 -5.49 15.35 -2.46
C GLN A 80 -6.52 14.24 -2.34
N PHE A 81 -6.30 13.15 -3.07
CA PHE A 81 -7.13 11.96 -2.95
C PHE A 81 -6.95 11.27 -1.60
N HIS A 82 -8.07 11.03 -0.92
CA HIS A 82 -8.11 10.42 0.39
C HIS A 82 -8.39 8.90 0.37
N SER A 83 -8.57 8.32 -0.82
CA SER A 83 -8.77 6.87 -0.97
C SER A 83 -7.45 6.15 -1.06
N VAL A 84 -6.78 5.95 0.08
CA VAL A 84 -5.49 5.24 0.15
C VAL A 84 -5.71 3.74 0.22
N THR A 85 -5.16 2.99 -0.72
CA THR A 85 -5.33 1.55 -0.84
C THR A 85 -4.07 0.76 -0.52
N THR A 86 -2.91 1.32 -0.78
CA THR A 86 -1.62 0.66 -0.64
C THR A 86 -0.52 1.67 -0.32
N LEU A 87 0.55 1.23 0.31
CA LEU A 87 1.67 2.05 0.74
C LEU A 87 2.96 1.25 0.57
N ALA A 88 4.00 1.88 0.01
CA ALA A 88 5.31 1.26 -0.17
C ALA A 88 6.43 2.26 0.13
N GLN A 89 7.47 1.80 0.82
CA GLN A 89 8.70 2.54 1.08
C GLN A 89 9.82 2.04 0.18
N ASP A 90 10.70 2.92 -0.25
CA ASP A 90 11.96 2.55 -0.88
C ASP A 90 12.97 2.16 0.22
N LEU A 91 13.26 0.86 0.29
CA LEU A 91 14.09 0.30 1.37
C LEU A 91 15.60 0.42 1.10
N ARG A 92 16.00 0.99 -0.04
CA ARG A 92 17.43 1.13 -0.38
C ARG A 92 18.09 2.19 0.49
N THR A 93 19.33 1.92 0.87
CA THR A 93 20.16 2.91 1.61
C THR A 93 20.20 4.25 0.88
N GLY A 94 19.92 5.32 1.60
CA GLY A 94 19.86 6.68 1.05
C GLY A 94 18.54 7.05 0.35
N HIS A 95 17.60 6.10 0.23
CA HIS A 95 16.30 6.34 -0.40
C HIS A 95 15.11 6.14 0.54
N THR A 96 15.34 5.77 1.79
CA THR A 96 14.29 5.41 2.76
C THR A 96 13.30 6.54 3.09
N SER A 97 13.62 7.79 2.75
CA SER A 97 12.67 8.91 2.80
C SER A 97 11.64 8.90 1.67
N THR A 98 11.84 8.05 0.65
CA THR A 98 10.94 7.96 -0.50
C THR A 98 9.85 6.94 -0.25
N TRP A 99 8.61 7.38 -0.43
CA TRP A 99 7.41 6.59 -0.23
C TRP A 99 6.42 6.77 -1.37
N TYR A 100 5.57 5.79 -1.57
CA TYR A 100 4.49 5.83 -2.56
C TYR A 100 3.19 5.35 -1.92
N TYR A 101 2.06 6.00 -2.25
CA TYR A 101 0.76 5.40 -1.98
C TYR A 101 -0.10 5.38 -3.25
N GLY A 102 -0.89 4.33 -3.38
CA GLY A 102 -1.87 4.17 -4.44
C GLY A 102 -3.27 4.56 -3.99
N THR A 103 -4.10 4.94 -4.95
CA THR A 103 -5.47 5.37 -4.71
C THR A 103 -6.49 4.50 -5.44
N GLY A 104 -7.74 4.53 -4.95
CA GLY A 104 -8.88 3.94 -5.60
C GLY A 104 -9.16 2.48 -5.23
N GLU A 105 -10.30 2.22 -4.63
CA GLU A 105 -10.78 0.89 -4.29
C GLU A 105 -12.01 0.54 -5.13
N LEU A 106 -11.85 -0.37 -6.10
CA LEU A 106 -12.95 -0.78 -6.98
C LEU A 106 -14.01 -1.57 -6.23
N ARG A 107 -13.59 -2.46 -5.33
CA ARG A 107 -14.46 -3.28 -4.51
C ARG A 107 -13.95 -3.31 -3.09
N GLY A 108 -14.77 -2.81 -2.19
CA GLY A 108 -14.48 -2.81 -0.77
C GLY A 108 -15.37 -3.79 -0.01
N ASN A 109 -14.94 -4.06 1.21
CA ASN A 109 -15.58 -5.03 2.09
C ASN A 109 -16.94 -4.58 2.64
N SER A 110 -17.26 -3.29 2.56
CA SER A 110 -18.44 -2.70 3.22
C SER A 110 -19.61 -2.43 2.28
N ALA A 111 -19.40 -2.59 1.00
CA ALA A 111 -20.48 -2.43 0.02
C ALA A 111 -20.71 -3.77 -0.62
N GLY A 112 -21.94 -4.25 -0.59
CA GLY A 112 -22.32 -5.52 -1.22
C GLY A 112 -21.86 -5.61 -2.68
N ALA A 113 -22.18 -6.69 -3.37
CA ALA A 113 -21.63 -7.06 -4.68
C ALA A 113 -21.73 -5.98 -5.79
N SER A 114 -22.55 -4.96 -5.61
CA SER A 114 -22.66 -3.79 -6.49
C SER A 114 -21.94 -2.55 -5.97
N GLY A 115 -21.21 -2.68 -4.89
CA GLY A 115 -20.29 -1.79 -4.24
C GLY A 115 -20.36 -0.29 -4.48
N ALA A 116 -19.97 0.46 -3.48
CA ALA A 116 -19.60 1.87 -3.63
C ALA A 116 -18.09 1.95 -3.86
N PRO A 117 -17.60 2.02 -5.11
CA PRO A 117 -16.17 2.15 -5.35
C PRO A 117 -15.69 3.50 -4.85
N PHE A 118 -14.55 3.52 -4.16
CA PHE A 118 -13.81 4.74 -3.91
C PHE A 118 -12.88 4.98 -5.09
N ARG A 119 -13.20 5.97 -5.91
CA ARG A 119 -12.34 6.31 -7.05
C ARG A 119 -11.01 6.88 -6.56
N GLY A 120 -9.97 6.53 -7.27
CA GLY A 120 -8.67 7.11 -7.15
C GLY A 120 -8.31 7.90 -8.41
N ASP A 121 -7.18 8.56 -8.36
CA ASP A 121 -6.55 9.22 -9.48
C ASP A 121 -5.03 9.12 -9.33
N GLY A 122 -4.53 7.90 -9.54
CA GLY A 122 -3.11 7.67 -9.62
C GLY A 122 -2.39 7.32 -8.33
N ILE A 123 -1.09 7.56 -8.36
CA ILE A 123 -0.12 7.25 -7.32
C ILE A 123 0.46 8.57 -6.80
N TYR A 124 0.61 8.68 -5.51
CA TYR A 124 1.28 9.79 -4.84
C TYR A 124 2.66 9.36 -4.35
N LYS A 125 3.61 10.30 -4.43
CA LYS A 125 4.99 10.13 -3.98
C LYS A 125 5.32 11.13 -2.88
N SER A 126 6.05 10.67 -1.89
CA SER A 126 6.71 11.49 -0.87
C SER A 126 8.21 11.29 -0.98
N THR A 127 8.99 12.31 -0.69
CA THR A 127 10.46 12.28 -0.57
C THR A 127 10.94 12.77 0.80
N ASP A 128 10.01 12.92 1.74
CA ASP A 128 10.24 13.50 3.06
C ASP A 128 9.72 12.60 4.21
N SER A 129 9.81 11.28 4.03
CA SER A 129 9.34 10.27 4.98
C SER A 129 7.83 10.36 5.26
N GLY A 130 7.05 10.62 4.22
CA GLY A 130 5.60 10.64 4.30
C GLY A 130 4.98 11.86 4.99
N LYS A 131 5.75 12.94 5.17
CA LYS A 131 5.24 14.20 5.74
C LYS A 131 4.38 14.97 4.74
N SER A 132 4.78 14.95 3.48
CA SER A 132 4.03 15.56 2.38
C SER A 132 4.01 14.66 1.14
N TRP A 133 3.03 14.88 0.28
CA TRP A 133 2.75 14.02 -0.86
C TRP A 133 2.46 14.84 -2.11
N SER A 134 2.93 14.35 -3.25
CA SER A 134 2.65 14.92 -4.57
C SER A 134 2.17 13.83 -5.50
N ILE A 135 1.19 14.13 -6.35
CA ILE A 135 0.71 13.21 -7.38
C ILE A 135 1.80 12.97 -8.43
N LEU A 136 1.97 11.74 -8.86
CA LEU A 136 2.74 11.41 -10.06
C LEU A 136 1.90 11.72 -11.28
N SER A 137 2.27 12.75 -12.02
CA SER A 137 1.52 13.21 -13.21
C SER A 137 1.40 12.14 -14.29
N SER A 138 2.34 11.20 -14.33
CA SER A 138 2.31 10.04 -15.24
C SER A 138 1.19 9.05 -14.97
N THR A 139 0.56 9.13 -13.78
CA THR A 139 -0.47 8.19 -13.33
C THR A 139 -1.84 8.83 -13.15
N SER A 140 -1.92 10.16 -13.21
CA SER A 140 -3.14 10.92 -13.02
C SER A 140 -3.59 11.57 -14.32
N THR A 141 -4.90 11.57 -14.55
CA THR A 141 -5.52 12.33 -15.62
C THR A 141 -6.14 13.64 -15.12
N ASN A 142 -6.09 13.86 -13.80
CA ASN A 142 -6.75 14.95 -13.10
C ASN A 142 -8.27 15.00 -13.35
N LYS A 143 -8.87 13.84 -13.56
CA LYS A 143 -10.31 13.65 -13.81
C LYS A 143 -10.90 12.56 -12.91
N PRO A 144 -10.89 12.76 -11.60
CA PRO A 144 -11.25 11.71 -10.65
C PRO A 144 -12.71 11.21 -10.76
N GLN A 145 -13.57 11.95 -11.48
CA GLN A 145 -14.96 11.58 -11.70
C GLN A 145 -15.12 10.55 -12.82
N ILE A 146 -14.09 10.38 -13.66
CA ILE A 146 -14.13 9.53 -14.86
C ILE A 146 -13.19 8.36 -14.64
N PHE A 147 -13.60 7.17 -15.07
CA PHE A 147 -12.70 6.02 -15.17
C PHE A 147 -12.08 6.04 -16.57
N ASP A 148 -10.88 6.60 -16.68
CA ASP A 148 -10.16 6.79 -17.93
C ASP A 148 -8.71 6.30 -17.88
N SER A 149 -8.29 5.73 -16.74
CA SER A 149 -6.95 5.20 -16.56
C SER A 149 -6.98 3.95 -15.68
N ASN A 150 -6.09 3.00 -15.97
CA ASN A 150 -5.87 1.84 -15.10
C ASN A 150 -5.36 2.24 -13.71
N PHE A 151 -4.75 3.39 -13.58
CA PHE A 151 -4.30 3.96 -12.31
C PHE A 151 -5.43 4.56 -11.45
N ASN A 152 -6.67 4.58 -11.93
CA ASN A 152 -7.82 4.94 -11.10
C ASN A 152 -8.08 3.91 -9.98
N TYR A 153 -7.49 2.71 -10.09
CA TYR A 153 -7.51 1.69 -9.06
C TYR A 153 -6.14 1.03 -8.94
N VAL A 154 -5.45 1.32 -7.85
CA VAL A 154 -4.14 0.75 -7.54
C VAL A 154 -4.29 -0.17 -6.33
N TRP A 155 -4.14 -1.47 -6.54
CA TRP A 155 -4.35 -2.48 -5.52
C TRP A 155 -3.17 -2.66 -4.58
N THR A 156 -1.98 -2.76 -5.18
CA THR A 156 -0.74 -3.00 -4.45
C THR A 156 0.40 -2.24 -5.11
N LEU A 157 1.25 -1.65 -4.28
CA LEU A 157 2.52 -1.04 -4.66
C LEU A 157 3.66 -1.77 -3.97
N GLN A 158 4.74 -1.97 -4.70
CA GLN A 158 6.00 -2.48 -4.19
C GLN A 158 7.15 -1.64 -4.76
N VAL A 159 8.18 -1.42 -3.94
CA VAL A 159 9.45 -0.88 -4.42
C VAL A 159 10.48 -1.99 -4.34
N ALA A 160 11.08 -2.35 -5.46
CA ALA A 160 12.05 -3.42 -5.51
C ALA A 160 13.32 -3.04 -4.75
N PRO A 161 13.73 -3.80 -3.72
CA PRO A 161 14.83 -3.41 -2.85
C PRO A 161 16.19 -3.47 -3.54
N SER A 162 16.29 -4.19 -4.66
CA SER A 162 17.55 -4.34 -5.40
C SER A 162 17.88 -3.14 -6.31
N ASN A 163 16.86 -2.47 -6.86
CA ASN A 163 17.06 -1.45 -7.90
C ASN A 163 16.12 -0.25 -7.80
N GLY A 164 15.14 -0.26 -6.89
CA GLY A 164 14.19 0.82 -6.67
C GLY A 164 13.09 0.92 -7.74
N TYR A 165 12.92 -0.11 -8.55
CA TYR A 165 11.80 -0.12 -9.48
C TYR A 165 10.47 -0.12 -8.72
N VAL A 166 9.57 0.73 -9.15
CA VAL A 166 8.22 0.79 -8.58
C VAL A 166 7.31 -0.12 -9.38
N ILE A 167 6.69 -1.07 -8.70
CA ILE A 167 5.78 -2.03 -9.30
C ILE A 167 4.37 -1.73 -8.79
N ALA A 168 3.44 -1.56 -9.70
CA ALA A 168 2.05 -1.25 -9.39
C ALA A 168 1.12 -2.33 -9.94
N ALA A 169 0.38 -2.98 -9.05
CA ALA A 169 -0.76 -3.79 -9.41
C ALA A 169 -1.98 -2.86 -9.56
N THR A 170 -2.47 -2.72 -10.77
CA THR A 170 -3.53 -1.77 -11.13
C THR A 170 -4.74 -2.52 -11.68
N TYR A 171 -5.83 -1.80 -11.90
CA TYR A 171 -6.89 -2.31 -12.75
C TYR A 171 -6.28 -2.69 -14.11
N ASN A 172 -6.59 -3.90 -14.56
CA ASN A 172 -6.19 -4.40 -15.88
C ASN A 172 -4.68 -4.52 -16.12
N GLY A 173 -3.89 -4.80 -15.10
CA GLY A 173 -2.49 -5.19 -15.29
C GLY A 173 -1.50 -4.76 -14.22
N ILE A 174 -0.30 -5.30 -14.36
CA ILE A 174 0.86 -4.95 -13.55
C ILE A 174 1.77 -4.04 -14.35
N LYS A 175 2.14 -2.93 -13.75
CA LYS A 175 2.98 -1.90 -14.36
C LYS A 175 4.29 -1.73 -13.58
N ARG A 176 5.34 -1.36 -14.29
CA ARG A 176 6.66 -1.07 -13.71
C ARG A 176 7.14 0.29 -14.14
N SER A 177 7.68 1.04 -13.19
CA SER A 177 8.49 2.23 -13.43
C SER A 177 9.93 1.93 -13.02
N ILE A 178 10.90 2.40 -13.81
CA ILE A 178 12.34 2.29 -13.53
C ILE A 178 12.97 3.63 -13.14
N ASP A 179 12.19 4.69 -13.15
CA ASP A 179 12.59 6.09 -12.98
C ASP A 179 11.84 6.78 -11.82
N GLY A 180 11.36 5.99 -10.86
CA GLY A 180 10.70 6.51 -9.65
C GLY A 180 9.30 7.04 -9.87
N GLY A 181 8.63 6.59 -10.94
CA GLY A 181 7.24 6.89 -11.24
C GLY A 181 7.04 7.87 -12.40
N ASP A 182 8.11 8.31 -13.06
CA ASP A 182 8.01 9.28 -14.16
C ASP A 182 7.44 8.63 -15.44
N THR A 183 7.84 7.38 -15.72
CA THR A 183 7.27 6.58 -16.82
C THR A 183 6.89 5.18 -16.37
N TRP A 184 5.96 4.55 -17.09
CA TRP A 184 5.44 3.23 -16.77
C TRP A 184 5.35 2.32 -17.97
N THR A 185 5.72 1.05 -17.77
CA THR A 185 5.61 -0.01 -18.77
C THR A 185 4.71 -1.12 -18.22
N ASP A 186 3.81 -1.63 -19.04
CA ASP A 186 3.06 -2.84 -18.70
C ASP A 186 3.98 -4.07 -18.74
N ILE A 187 4.08 -4.78 -17.63
CA ILE A 187 4.89 -6.00 -17.52
C ILE A 187 4.03 -7.27 -17.49
N LEU A 188 2.75 -7.14 -17.14
CA LEU A 188 1.78 -8.20 -17.22
C LEU A 188 0.40 -7.61 -17.53
N LYS A 189 -0.28 -8.19 -18.53
CA LYS A 189 -1.66 -7.86 -18.92
C LYS A 189 -2.49 -9.13 -18.92
N PRO A 190 -3.82 -9.05 -18.73
CA PRO A 190 -4.68 -10.20 -18.94
C PRO A 190 -4.56 -10.69 -20.40
N SER A 191 -4.57 -12.00 -20.60
CA SER A 191 -4.50 -12.61 -21.94
C SER A 191 -5.76 -12.36 -22.76
N THR A 192 -6.89 -12.25 -22.08
CA THR A 192 -8.21 -11.96 -22.65
C THR A 192 -9.04 -11.16 -21.65
N GLY A 193 -9.91 -10.30 -22.17
CA GLY A 193 -10.85 -9.54 -21.31
C GLY A 193 -10.17 -8.48 -20.47
N VAL A 194 -10.70 -8.29 -19.27
CA VAL A 194 -10.27 -7.28 -18.28
C VAL A 194 -10.02 -7.96 -16.94
N SER A 195 -8.91 -7.67 -16.30
CA SER A 195 -8.66 -8.08 -14.92
C SER A 195 -9.13 -6.99 -13.95
N SER A 196 -10.07 -7.33 -13.11
CA SER A 196 -10.57 -6.40 -12.07
C SER A 196 -9.70 -6.40 -10.82
N TYR A 197 -8.91 -7.45 -10.62
CA TYR A 197 -8.02 -7.60 -9.47
C TYR A 197 -6.64 -8.00 -9.91
N SER A 198 -5.67 -7.39 -9.29
CA SER A 198 -4.27 -7.76 -9.44
C SER A 198 -3.55 -7.58 -8.11
N ASP A 199 -2.55 -8.39 -7.89
CA ASP A 199 -1.69 -8.28 -6.72
C ASP A 199 -0.25 -8.58 -7.11
N VAL A 200 0.71 -8.03 -6.36
CA VAL A 200 2.13 -8.17 -6.65
C VAL A 200 2.95 -8.20 -5.36
N ILE A 201 3.92 -9.07 -5.32
CA ILE A 201 4.98 -9.08 -4.31
C ILE A 201 6.34 -9.15 -4.98
N VAL A 202 7.30 -8.41 -4.45
CA VAL A 202 8.69 -8.41 -4.89
C VAL A 202 9.56 -9.03 -3.81
N HIS A 203 10.37 -10.02 -4.21
CA HIS A 203 11.36 -10.64 -3.33
C HIS A 203 12.71 -10.74 -4.06
N GLY A 204 13.72 -10.02 -3.54
CA GLY A 204 15.01 -9.89 -4.24
C GLY A 204 14.83 -9.23 -5.62
N SER A 205 15.17 -9.96 -6.67
CA SER A 205 14.94 -9.54 -8.08
C SER A 205 13.69 -10.16 -8.72
N ALA A 206 13.02 -11.07 -8.02
CA ALA A 206 11.84 -11.75 -8.54
C ALA A 206 10.55 -10.96 -8.24
N ILE A 207 9.66 -10.94 -9.21
CA ILE A 207 8.33 -10.35 -9.12
C ILE A 207 7.31 -11.48 -9.26
N TYR A 208 6.47 -11.63 -8.26
CA TYR A 208 5.35 -12.57 -8.29
C TYR A 208 4.07 -11.76 -8.41
N ALA A 209 3.21 -12.13 -9.33
CA ALA A 209 1.98 -11.40 -9.62
C ALA A 209 0.80 -12.35 -9.83
N THR A 210 -0.37 -11.92 -9.42
CA THR A 210 -1.65 -12.58 -9.70
C THR A 210 -2.60 -11.60 -10.36
N MET A 211 -3.43 -12.12 -11.26
CA MET A 211 -4.52 -11.37 -11.89
C MET A 211 -5.74 -12.28 -12.04
N SER A 212 -6.95 -11.71 -11.96
CA SER A 212 -8.23 -12.41 -12.11
C SER A 212 -9.14 -11.66 -13.09
#